data_736309b657db6773bef65777b8521c36
#
_entry.id   736309b657db6773bef65777b8521c36
#
_cell.length_a   1.000
_cell.length_b   1.000
_cell.length_c   1.000
_cell.angle_alpha   90.00
_cell.angle_beta   90.00
_cell.angle_gamma   90.00
#
_symmetry.space_group_name_H-M   'P 1'
#
loop_
_entity.id
_entity.type
_entity.pdbx_description
1 polymer ?
#
loop_
_entity_poly.entity_id
_entity_poly.type
_entity_poly.pdbx_seq_one_letter_code
_entity_poly.pdbx_strand_id
1 'polypeptide(L)'
;MQQKYVVFTGSCYALPIIQLLAQQHKLAGVVVPEGELNPDLQQLQSYLSAQSIHITQYTANDSSALMAQLDAWRVTDGVIYLFRHIVHSSLCQFFNGNLYNIHPGKLPEYRGPMPLYWQLREGLDTFSLTLHRLEASADSGAIGMELEVPFHPFETLTSAQQKASQMTAKLMYDFLIAQQKQGLVWREQVSNPNEVARAVNQHDLHIRWNVQTSREIVNLVRAGNHDFGGAMLSLPNGVANVLQASAMETSLVGVEVGSILEISPQHGLQVKTLDSAISIDVIATQQGVFSGYRYAQMAGLDAGMSLLQHASACE
;
A
#
# COMPACT_ATOMS: atom_id res chain seq x y z
N MET A 1 32.86 -4.23 -15.94
CA MET A 1 32.15 -2.94 -16.16
C MET A 1 31.57 -2.47 -14.83
N GLN A 2 31.50 -1.16 -14.61
CA GLN A 2 30.82 -0.63 -13.41
C GLN A 2 29.31 -0.82 -13.56
N GLN A 3 28.63 -1.39 -12.54
CA GLN A 3 27.18 -1.56 -12.56
C GLN A 3 26.45 -0.21 -12.68
N LYS A 4 25.49 -0.15 -13.59
CA LYS A 4 24.64 1.02 -13.84
C LYS A 4 23.17 0.61 -13.81
N TYR A 5 22.44 1.25 -12.93
CA TYR A 5 21.02 0.99 -12.69
C TYR A 5 20.12 1.99 -13.39
N VAL A 6 19.02 1.53 -13.90
CA VAL A 6 17.87 2.36 -14.24
C VAL A 6 16.73 2.06 -13.27
N VAL A 7 15.95 3.09 -12.87
CA VAL A 7 14.78 2.93 -12.00
C VAL A 7 13.51 3.11 -12.82
N PHE A 8 12.63 2.11 -12.82
CA PHE A 8 11.28 2.19 -13.40
C PHE A 8 10.29 2.58 -12.32
N THR A 9 9.61 3.71 -12.48
CA THR A 9 8.62 4.17 -11.50
C THR A 9 7.65 5.18 -12.09
N GLY A 10 6.45 5.25 -11.52
CA GLY A 10 5.46 6.30 -11.77
C GLY A 10 5.20 7.17 -10.53
N SER A 11 6.05 7.12 -9.49
CA SER A 11 5.76 7.74 -8.20
C SER A 11 6.97 8.37 -7.52
N CYS A 12 6.76 9.48 -6.82
CA CYS A 12 7.74 10.12 -5.92
C CYS A 12 8.19 9.20 -4.77
N TYR A 13 7.44 8.18 -4.44
CA TYR A 13 7.86 7.18 -3.44
C TYR A 13 9.12 6.40 -3.85
N ALA A 14 9.57 6.46 -5.11
CA ALA A 14 10.84 5.91 -5.55
C ALA A 14 12.05 6.84 -5.33
N LEU A 15 11.85 8.08 -4.88
CA LEU A 15 12.93 9.04 -4.68
C LEU A 15 14.06 8.53 -3.77
N PRO A 16 13.81 7.81 -2.65
CA PRO A 16 14.89 7.28 -1.82
C PRO A 16 15.82 6.32 -2.56
N ILE A 17 15.30 5.44 -3.44
CA ILE A 17 16.12 4.55 -4.28
C ILE A 17 16.93 5.35 -5.29
N ILE A 18 16.27 6.30 -5.96
CA ILE A 18 16.91 7.17 -6.98
C ILE A 18 18.06 7.95 -6.37
N GLN A 19 17.83 8.58 -5.21
CA GLN A 19 18.84 9.35 -4.49
C GLN A 19 20.01 8.47 -4.04
N LEU A 20 19.73 7.29 -3.49
CA LEU A 20 20.77 6.33 -3.11
C LEU A 20 21.65 5.96 -4.32
N LEU A 21 21.03 5.54 -5.43
CA LEU A 21 21.78 5.14 -6.63
C LEU A 21 22.58 6.30 -7.24
N ALA A 22 22.04 7.51 -7.21
CA ALA A 22 22.76 8.72 -7.64
C ALA A 22 23.98 9.01 -6.74
N GLN A 23 23.83 8.98 -5.41
CA GLN A 23 24.90 9.16 -4.44
C GLN A 23 26.01 8.10 -4.57
N GLN A 24 25.64 6.87 -4.93
CA GLN A 24 26.58 5.79 -5.19
C GLN A 24 27.20 5.84 -6.60
N HIS A 25 26.90 6.85 -7.40
CA HIS A 25 27.31 6.99 -8.81
C HIS A 25 26.91 5.79 -9.69
N LYS A 26 25.81 5.12 -9.31
CA LYS A 26 25.29 3.94 -9.99
C LYS A 26 24.03 4.22 -10.81
N LEU A 27 23.38 5.37 -10.65
CA LEU A 27 22.18 5.74 -11.42
C LEU A 27 22.57 6.10 -12.87
N ALA A 28 21.91 5.48 -13.84
CA ALA A 28 21.98 5.84 -15.24
C ALA A 28 20.84 6.79 -15.65
N GLY A 29 19.64 6.56 -15.10
CA GLY A 29 18.45 7.37 -15.38
C GLY A 29 17.20 6.75 -14.78
N VAL A 30 16.06 7.35 -15.10
CA VAL A 30 14.73 6.92 -14.63
C VAL A 30 13.81 6.70 -15.84
N VAL A 31 13.07 5.61 -15.83
CA VAL A 31 12.02 5.29 -16.80
C VAL A 31 10.68 5.56 -16.16
N VAL A 32 9.89 6.44 -16.76
CA VAL A 32 8.54 6.79 -16.32
C VAL A 32 7.50 6.32 -17.34
N PRO A 33 6.24 6.07 -16.93
CA PRO A 33 5.20 5.72 -17.88
C PRO A 33 4.88 6.88 -18.82
N GLU A 34 4.59 6.55 -20.08
CA GLU A 34 4.15 7.52 -21.08
C GLU A 34 2.68 7.89 -20.86
N GLY A 35 2.34 9.18 -21.05
CA GLY A 35 0.96 9.67 -21.13
C GLY A 35 0.20 9.75 -19.80
N GLU A 36 0.78 9.39 -18.68
CA GLU A 36 0.15 9.57 -17.38
C GLU A 36 0.24 11.03 -16.91
N LEU A 37 -0.93 11.65 -16.70
CA LEU A 37 -1.03 13.00 -16.14
C LEU A 37 -1.53 12.90 -14.69
N ASN A 38 -0.64 12.61 -13.75
CA ASN A 38 -0.96 12.67 -12.33
C ASN A 38 0.03 13.60 -11.58
N PRO A 39 -0.40 14.29 -10.52
CA PRO A 39 0.44 15.25 -9.81
C PRO A 39 1.73 14.65 -9.23
N ASP A 40 1.68 13.39 -8.78
CA ASP A 40 2.83 12.67 -8.20
C ASP A 40 3.92 12.47 -9.27
N LEU A 41 3.56 12.02 -10.48
CA LEU A 41 4.48 11.86 -11.59
C LEU A 41 5.06 13.21 -12.07
N GLN A 42 4.22 14.26 -12.12
CA GLN A 42 4.69 15.61 -12.48
C GLN A 42 5.72 16.14 -11.47
N GLN A 43 5.48 15.91 -10.17
CA GLN A 43 6.42 16.28 -9.12
C GLN A 43 7.73 15.50 -9.24
N LEU A 44 7.67 14.18 -9.50
CA LEU A 44 8.84 13.35 -9.76
C LEU A 44 9.66 13.89 -10.95
N GLN A 45 9.02 14.12 -12.09
CA GLN A 45 9.70 14.61 -13.30
C GLN A 45 10.35 15.98 -13.06
N SER A 46 9.67 16.87 -12.33
CA SER A 46 10.22 18.18 -11.96
C SER A 46 11.47 18.05 -11.09
N TYR A 47 11.43 17.16 -10.09
CA TYR A 47 12.60 16.87 -9.24
C TYR A 47 13.78 16.31 -10.06
N LEU A 48 13.52 15.28 -10.91
CA LEU A 48 14.55 14.65 -11.72
C LEU A 48 15.22 15.65 -12.67
N SER A 49 14.43 16.51 -13.30
CA SER A 49 14.91 17.58 -14.18
C SER A 49 15.79 18.60 -13.42
N ALA A 50 15.38 19.02 -12.22
CA ALA A 50 16.14 19.94 -11.37
C ALA A 50 17.49 19.34 -10.92
N GLN A 51 17.56 18.01 -10.78
CA GLN A 51 18.79 17.29 -10.44
C GLN A 51 19.61 16.85 -11.66
N SER A 52 19.20 17.22 -12.87
CA SER A 52 19.85 16.80 -14.14
C SER A 52 19.94 15.27 -14.28
N ILE A 53 18.99 14.54 -13.74
CA ILE A 53 18.87 13.08 -13.87
C ILE A 53 18.21 12.77 -15.21
N HIS A 54 18.78 11.84 -15.97
CA HIS A 54 18.22 11.41 -17.24
C HIS A 54 16.85 10.75 -17.07
N ILE A 55 15.89 11.13 -17.91
CA ILE A 55 14.53 10.59 -17.92
C ILE A 55 14.23 10.05 -19.32
N THR A 56 13.60 8.90 -19.39
CA THR A 56 13.02 8.36 -20.61
C THR A 56 11.62 7.77 -20.31
N GLN A 57 10.84 7.50 -21.35
CA GLN A 57 9.47 7.02 -21.20
C GLN A 57 9.35 5.56 -21.60
N TYR A 58 8.47 4.85 -20.92
CA TYR A 58 8.06 3.49 -21.26
C TYR A 58 6.74 3.53 -22.02
N THR A 59 6.75 2.95 -23.20
CA THR A 59 5.58 2.72 -24.05
C THR A 59 5.24 1.24 -24.04
N ALA A 60 4.01 0.88 -23.72
CA ALA A 60 3.62 -0.53 -23.52
C ALA A 60 3.75 -1.41 -24.78
N ASN A 61 3.60 -0.82 -25.98
CA ASN A 61 3.54 -1.57 -27.23
C ASN A 61 4.88 -1.64 -27.99
N ASP A 62 5.86 -0.81 -27.64
CA ASP A 62 7.18 -0.81 -28.29
C ASP A 62 8.26 -0.42 -27.29
N SER A 63 9.11 -1.38 -26.97
CA SER A 63 10.29 -1.18 -26.11
C SER A 63 11.59 -1.00 -26.88
N SER A 64 11.58 -0.98 -28.21
CA SER A 64 12.81 -0.90 -29.01
C SER A 64 13.57 0.41 -28.81
N ALA A 65 12.86 1.55 -28.84
CA ALA A 65 13.43 2.86 -28.57
C ALA A 65 13.98 2.97 -27.15
N LEU A 66 13.23 2.43 -26.17
CA LEU A 66 13.70 2.38 -24.79
C LEU A 66 14.96 1.54 -24.64
N MET A 67 15.01 0.33 -25.22
CA MET A 67 16.20 -0.53 -25.17
C MET A 67 17.43 0.15 -25.79
N ALA A 68 17.27 0.83 -26.92
CA ALA A 68 18.35 1.61 -27.53
C ALA A 68 18.86 2.75 -26.61
N GLN A 69 17.94 3.40 -25.90
CA GLN A 69 18.29 4.43 -24.93
C GLN A 69 19.03 3.86 -23.72
N LEU A 70 18.55 2.72 -23.18
CA LEU A 70 19.19 2.04 -22.05
C LEU A 70 20.60 1.56 -22.41
N ASP A 71 20.79 1.05 -23.63
CA ASP A 71 22.12 0.66 -24.15
C ASP A 71 23.05 1.87 -24.27
N ALA A 72 22.56 3.00 -24.81
CA ALA A 72 23.32 4.25 -24.87
C ALA A 72 23.75 4.76 -23.48
N TRP A 73 22.94 4.55 -22.46
CA TRP A 73 23.27 4.86 -21.06
C TRP A 73 24.16 3.80 -20.40
N ARG A 74 24.46 2.70 -21.10
CA ARG A 74 25.24 1.55 -20.60
C ARG A 74 24.63 0.92 -19.36
N VAL A 75 23.31 0.80 -19.34
CA VAL A 75 22.58 0.19 -18.23
C VAL A 75 22.89 -1.30 -18.16
N THR A 76 23.16 -1.81 -16.97
CA THR A 76 23.41 -3.24 -16.71
C THR A 76 22.29 -3.87 -15.90
N ASP A 77 21.64 -3.10 -15.04
CA ASP A 77 20.65 -3.56 -14.07
C ASP A 77 19.43 -2.62 -14.06
N GLY A 78 18.26 -3.15 -13.76
CA GLY A 78 17.03 -2.39 -13.60
C GLY A 78 16.37 -2.66 -12.26
N VAL A 79 15.78 -1.60 -11.67
CA VAL A 79 14.96 -1.72 -10.46
C VAL A 79 13.59 -1.11 -10.71
N ILE A 80 12.55 -1.85 -10.40
CA ILE A 80 11.15 -1.45 -10.50
C ILE A 80 10.61 -1.18 -9.10
N TYR A 81 9.96 -0.03 -8.91
CA TYR A 81 9.20 0.26 -7.71
C TYR A 81 8.00 1.16 -8.05
N LEU A 82 6.79 0.70 -7.69
CA LEU A 82 5.52 1.40 -7.98
C LEU A 82 5.37 1.79 -9.47
N PHE A 83 5.61 0.82 -10.34
CA PHE A 83 5.42 0.95 -11.78
C PHE A 83 4.23 0.09 -12.22
N ARG A 84 3.12 0.73 -12.57
CA ARG A 84 1.81 0.06 -12.79
C ARG A 84 1.65 -0.61 -14.17
N HIS A 85 2.70 -0.61 -14.98
CA HIS A 85 2.68 -1.24 -16.31
C HIS A 85 3.32 -2.62 -16.28
N ILE A 86 2.75 -3.53 -17.06
CA ILE A 86 3.39 -4.83 -17.34
C ILE A 86 4.61 -4.56 -18.21
N VAL A 87 5.77 -4.95 -17.74
CA VAL A 87 7.02 -4.78 -18.48
C VAL A 87 7.08 -5.82 -19.61
N HIS A 88 7.35 -5.37 -20.83
CA HIS A 88 7.43 -6.24 -22.00
C HIS A 88 8.55 -7.28 -21.88
N SER A 89 8.32 -8.50 -22.36
CA SER A 89 9.26 -9.62 -22.26
C SER A 89 10.64 -9.33 -22.89
N SER A 90 10.70 -8.49 -23.92
CA SER A 90 11.97 -8.05 -24.53
C SER A 90 12.86 -7.29 -23.56
N LEU A 91 12.30 -6.50 -22.62
CA LEU A 91 13.06 -5.84 -21.58
C LEU A 91 13.60 -6.83 -20.54
N CYS A 92 12.81 -7.86 -20.18
CA CYS A 92 13.30 -8.95 -19.32
C CYS A 92 14.51 -9.65 -19.97
N GLN A 93 14.45 -9.89 -21.28
CA GLN A 93 15.57 -10.47 -22.06
C GLN A 93 16.77 -9.51 -22.11
N PHE A 94 16.56 -8.20 -22.35
CA PHE A 94 17.60 -7.19 -22.37
C PHE A 94 18.42 -7.20 -21.08
N PHE A 95 17.75 -7.24 -19.92
CA PHE A 95 18.42 -7.26 -18.63
C PHE A 95 19.01 -8.63 -18.25
N ASN A 96 18.68 -9.68 -18.96
CA ASN A 96 19.20 -11.04 -18.74
C ASN A 96 19.20 -11.48 -17.26
N GLY A 97 18.05 -11.31 -16.59
CA GLY A 97 17.85 -11.66 -15.17
C GLY A 97 18.31 -10.59 -14.17
N ASN A 98 18.79 -9.42 -14.62
CA ASN A 98 19.18 -8.29 -13.78
C ASN A 98 18.11 -7.19 -13.73
N LEU A 99 16.86 -7.55 -13.90
CA LEU A 99 15.70 -6.68 -13.67
C LEU A 99 14.99 -7.14 -12.40
N TYR A 100 14.92 -6.25 -11.43
CA TYR A 100 14.41 -6.54 -10.09
C TYR A 100 13.16 -5.73 -9.80
N ASN A 101 12.23 -6.28 -9.04
CA ASN A 101 11.10 -5.55 -8.50
C ASN A 101 11.23 -5.47 -6.98
N ILE A 102 10.98 -4.29 -6.40
CA ILE A 102 10.80 -4.13 -4.96
C ILE A 102 9.29 -4.13 -4.69
N HIS A 103 8.83 -5.22 -4.11
CA HIS A 103 7.43 -5.45 -3.78
C HIS A 103 7.18 -5.15 -2.30
N PRO A 104 6.23 -4.28 -1.94
CA PRO A 104 5.95 -3.95 -0.54
C PRO A 104 5.02 -4.99 0.13
N GLY A 105 5.36 -6.26 -0.01
CA GLY A 105 4.64 -7.40 0.51
C GLY A 105 5.54 -8.59 0.74
N LYS A 106 5.19 -9.41 1.72
CA LYS A 106 5.83 -10.70 1.96
C LYS A 106 5.46 -11.65 0.82
N LEU A 107 6.45 -12.17 0.11
CA LEU A 107 6.26 -13.12 -0.99
C LEU A 107 6.52 -14.57 -0.54
N PRO A 108 5.71 -15.53 -1.00
CA PRO A 108 4.68 -15.44 -2.04
C PRO A 108 3.27 -15.04 -1.56
N GLU A 109 3.05 -14.83 -0.26
CA GLU A 109 1.73 -14.70 0.37
C GLU A 109 0.96 -13.46 -0.12
N TYR A 110 1.64 -12.31 -0.29
CA TYR A 110 1.04 -11.03 -0.65
C TYR A 110 1.38 -10.60 -2.08
N ARG A 111 1.35 -11.51 -3.04
CA ARG A 111 1.41 -11.16 -4.47
C ARG A 111 0.21 -10.31 -4.88
N GLY A 112 0.40 -9.34 -5.77
CA GLY A 112 -0.66 -8.54 -6.33
C GLY A 112 -0.52 -7.04 -6.09
N PRO A 113 -1.52 -6.23 -6.52
CA PRO A 113 -1.37 -4.78 -6.61
C PRO A 113 -1.47 -4.02 -5.27
N MET A 114 -2.03 -4.62 -4.20
CA MET A 114 -2.33 -3.90 -2.96
C MET A 114 -1.77 -4.56 -1.68
N PRO A 115 -0.47 -4.96 -1.66
CA PRO A 115 0.10 -5.75 -0.57
C PRO A 115 0.09 -5.04 0.78
N LEU A 116 0.41 -3.74 0.85
CA LEU A 116 0.40 -3.00 2.12
C LEU A 116 -1.01 -2.86 2.71
N TYR A 117 -2.01 -2.65 1.86
CA TYR A 117 -3.41 -2.59 2.29
C TYR A 117 -3.80 -3.88 3.01
N TRP A 118 -3.56 -5.04 2.38
CA TRP A 118 -3.99 -6.31 2.93
C TRP A 118 -3.22 -6.70 4.19
N GLN A 119 -1.89 -6.48 4.24
CA GLN A 119 -1.10 -6.72 5.45
C GLN A 119 -1.60 -5.87 6.63
N LEU A 120 -1.91 -4.58 6.39
CA LEU A 120 -2.47 -3.69 7.40
C LEU A 120 -3.90 -4.07 7.79
N ARG A 121 -4.72 -4.45 6.81
CA ARG A 121 -6.11 -4.89 6.97
C ARG A 121 -6.22 -6.17 7.79
N GLU A 122 -5.29 -7.09 7.63
CA GLU A 122 -5.20 -8.35 8.38
C GLU A 122 -4.58 -8.16 9.76
N GLY A 123 -4.06 -6.99 10.06
CA GLY A 123 -3.53 -6.65 11.37
C GLY A 123 -2.18 -7.27 11.68
N LEU A 124 -1.33 -7.44 10.66
CA LEU A 124 0.05 -7.88 10.88
C LEU A 124 0.82 -6.83 11.69
N ASP A 125 1.77 -7.29 12.50
CA ASP A 125 2.66 -6.43 13.28
C ASP A 125 3.79 -5.84 12.43
N THR A 126 4.12 -6.48 11.30
CA THR A 126 5.16 -6.05 10.35
C THR A 126 4.65 -6.16 8.92
N PHE A 127 5.20 -5.35 8.02
CA PHE A 127 5.14 -5.61 6.58
C PHE A 127 6.54 -5.92 6.04
N SER A 128 6.61 -6.56 4.89
CA SER A 128 7.88 -6.86 4.23
C SER A 128 8.06 -6.02 2.98
N LEU A 129 9.30 -5.62 2.73
CA LEU A 129 9.76 -5.21 1.40
C LEU A 129 10.55 -6.38 0.82
N THR A 130 10.13 -6.89 -0.32
CA THR A 130 10.77 -8.03 -0.98
C THR A 130 11.38 -7.60 -2.31
N LEU A 131 12.70 -7.75 -2.45
CA LEU A 131 13.39 -7.59 -3.73
C LEU A 131 13.47 -8.95 -4.40
N HIS A 132 12.86 -9.06 -5.58
CA HIS A 132 12.82 -10.29 -6.36
C HIS A 132 13.16 -10.01 -7.83
N ARG A 133 13.54 -11.04 -8.58
CA ARG A 133 13.69 -10.94 -10.04
C ARG A 133 12.34 -10.72 -10.71
N LEU A 134 12.34 -9.91 -11.75
CA LEU A 134 11.14 -9.78 -12.58
C LEU A 134 11.03 -11.00 -13.49
N GLU A 135 9.84 -11.60 -13.51
CA GLU A 135 9.45 -12.70 -14.39
C GLU A 135 8.14 -12.41 -15.11
N ALA A 136 7.76 -13.29 -16.04
CA ALA A 136 6.54 -13.11 -16.84
C ALA A 136 5.25 -13.15 -16.02
N SER A 137 5.24 -13.93 -14.93
CA SER A 137 4.14 -13.93 -13.97
C SER A 137 4.40 -12.88 -12.89
N ALA A 138 3.39 -12.09 -12.55
CA ALA A 138 3.53 -11.01 -11.59
C ALA A 138 4.01 -11.53 -10.22
N ASP A 139 5.01 -10.85 -9.65
CA ASP A 139 5.58 -11.06 -8.32
C ASP A 139 6.05 -12.51 -8.05
N SER A 140 6.33 -13.32 -9.09
CA SER A 140 6.65 -14.75 -8.97
C SER A 140 8.14 -15.08 -8.96
N GLY A 141 8.99 -14.15 -9.36
CA GLY A 141 10.41 -14.40 -9.54
C GLY A 141 11.17 -14.67 -8.25
N ALA A 142 12.35 -15.29 -8.37
CA ALA A 142 13.20 -15.65 -7.24
C ALA A 142 13.50 -14.46 -6.32
N ILE A 143 13.35 -14.66 -5.02
CA ILE A 143 13.60 -13.66 -3.98
C ILE A 143 15.09 -13.58 -3.70
N GLY A 144 15.64 -12.36 -3.78
CA GLY A 144 17.04 -12.08 -3.46
C GLY A 144 17.24 -11.49 -2.08
N MET A 145 16.28 -10.69 -1.60
CA MET A 145 16.38 -10.04 -0.30
C MET A 145 15.00 -9.66 0.24
N GLU A 146 14.85 -9.72 1.56
CA GLU A 146 13.65 -9.30 2.28
C GLU A 146 14.05 -8.38 3.45
N LEU A 147 13.23 -7.38 3.72
CA LEU A 147 13.37 -6.48 4.85
C LEU A 147 12.02 -6.37 5.56
N GLU A 148 11.95 -6.85 6.81
CA GLU A 148 10.78 -6.65 7.66
C GLU A 148 10.79 -5.27 8.28
N VAL A 149 9.63 -4.62 8.28
CA VAL A 149 9.42 -3.26 8.78
C VAL A 149 8.21 -3.28 9.72
N PRO A 150 8.35 -2.86 11.00
CA PRO A 150 7.24 -2.88 11.94
C PRO A 150 6.18 -1.85 11.57
N PHE A 151 4.91 -2.22 11.69
CA PHE A 151 3.81 -1.27 11.69
C PHE A 151 3.73 -0.54 13.03
N HIS A 152 3.44 0.75 12.99
CA HIS A 152 3.03 1.48 14.18
C HIS A 152 1.55 1.18 14.50
N PRO A 153 1.12 1.08 15.77
CA PRO A 153 -0.28 0.82 16.13
C PRO A 153 -1.30 1.75 15.47
N PHE A 154 -0.93 3.00 15.20
CA PHE A 154 -1.78 4.01 14.54
C PHE A 154 -1.43 4.24 13.07
N GLU A 155 -0.66 3.34 12.46
CA GLU A 155 -0.28 3.47 11.05
C GLU A 155 -1.49 3.36 10.14
N THR A 156 -1.57 4.24 9.15
CA THR A 156 -2.52 4.20 8.05
C THR A 156 -1.84 3.67 6.79
N LEU A 157 -2.60 3.36 5.74
CA LEU A 157 -2.01 2.94 4.45
C LEU A 157 -1.03 3.99 3.92
N THR A 158 -1.40 5.26 3.93
CA THR A 158 -0.55 6.37 3.45
C THR A 158 0.76 6.45 4.24
N SER A 159 0.72 6.38 5.58
CA SER A 159 1.95 6.43 6.39
C SER A 159 2.81 5.18 6.22
N ALA A 160 2.19 4.00 6.03
CA ALA A 160 2.89 2.76 5.72
C ALA A 160 3.59 2.84 4.36
N GLN A 161 2.95 3.42 3.33
CA GLN A 161 3.56 3.66 2.02
C GLN A 161 4.77 4.61 2.10
N GLN A 162 4.66 5.68 2.90
CA GLN A 162 5.78 6.61 3.13
C GLN A 162 6.96 5.90 3.83
N LYS A 163 6.68 5.10 4.86
CA LYS A 163 7.69 4.30 5.55
C LYS A 163 8.32 3.27 4.62
N ALA A 164 7.50 2.54 3.85
CA ALA A 164 7.98 1.59 2.84
C ALA A 164 8.92 2.27 1.84
N SER A 165 8.54 3.45 1.32
CA SER A 165 9.38 4.25 0.43
C SER A 165 10.77 4.53 1.04
N GLN A 166 10.83 5.02 2.28
CA GLN A 166 12.09 5.29 2.96
C GLN A 166 12.94 4.03 3.14
N MET A 167 12.30 2.90 3.45
CA MET A 167 12.98 1.63 3.68
C MET A 167 13.49 0.97 2.40
N THR A 168 12.98 1.35 1.22
CA THR A 168 13.51 0.86 -0.07
C THR A 168 14.98 1.22 -0.28
N ALA A 169 15.42 2.39 0.17
CA ALA A 169 16.83 2.78 0.09
C ALA A 169 17.72 1.86 0.94
N LYS A 170 17.26 1.49 2.14
CA LYS A 170 17.98 0.52 2.98
C LYS A 170 18.07 -0.85 2.31
N LEU A 171 16.94 -1.38 1.84
CA LEU A 171 16.88 -2.67 1.14
C LEU A 171 17.82 -2.67 -0.08
N MET A 172 17.77 -1.61 -0.90
CA MET A 172 18.62 -1.46 -2.08
C MET A 172 20.11 -1.34 -1.71
N TYR A 173 20.45 -0.61 -0.65
CA TYR A 173 21.82 -0.52 -0.16
C TYR A 173 22.37 -1.89 0.28
N ASP A 174 21.60 -2.62 1.09
CA ASP A 174 21.96 -3.96 1.55
C ASP A 174 22.13 -4.92 0.36
N PHE A 175 21.25 -4.82 -0.64
CA PHE A 175 21.35 -5.59 -1.87
C PHE A 175 22.63 -5.30 -2.66
N LEU A 176 22.99 -4.02 -2.83
CA LEU A 176 24.24 -3.63 -3.51
C LEU A 176 25.47 -4.19 -2.79
N ILE A 177 25.50 -4.17 -1.46
CA ILE A 177 26.59 -4.75 -0.67
C ILE A 177 26.64 -6.28 -0.83
N ALA A 178 25.50 -6.95 -0.81
CA ALA A 178 25.44 -8.40 -0.99
C ALA A 178 25.91 -8.82 -2.39
N GLN A 179 25.53 -8.09 -3.44
CA GLN A 179 26.02 -8.31 -4.80
C GLN A 179 27.55 -8.18 -4.89
N GLN A 180 28.14 -7.12 -4.31
CA GLN A 180 29.59 -6.90 -4.32
C GLN A 180 30.35 -8.03 -3.62
N LYS A 181 29.80 -8.57 -2.54
CA LYS A 181 30.41 -9.66 -1.77
C LYS A 181 30.15 -11.05 -2.39
N GLN A 182 29.42 -11.14 -3.50
CA GLN A 182 28.97 -12.40 -4.12
C GLN A 182 28.21 -13.31 -3.10
N GLY A 183 27.60 -12.69 -2.09
CA GLY A 183 26.87 -13.36 -1.02
C GLY A 183 25.37 -13.47 -1.23
N LEU A 184 24.86 -13.10 -2.42
CA LEU A 184 23.43 -13.09 -2.71
C LEU A 184 22.97 -14.52 -3.08
N VAL A 185 22.05 -15.05 -2.27
CA VAL A 185 21.40 -16.34 -2.54
C VAL A 185 19.97 -16.11 -2.99
N TRP A 186 19.63 -16.54 -4.20
CA TRP A 186 18.28 -16.44 -4.74
C TRP A 186 17.45 -17.64 -4.28
N ARG A 187 16.25 -17.37 -3.75
CA ARG A 187 15.29 -18.36 -3.28
C ARG A 187 14.09 -18.38 -4.21
N GLU A 188 13.86 -19.51 -4.88
CA GLU A 188 12.66 -19.73 -5.67
C GLU A 188 11.40 -19.65 -4.81
N GLN A 189 10.34 -19.08 -5.38
CA GLN A 189 9.07 -19.01 -4.69
C GLN A 189 8.26 -20.28 -4.94
N VAL A 190 7.69 -20.82 -3.86
CA VAL A 190 6.69 -21.88 -3.98
C VAL A 190 5.39 -21.28 -4.49
N SER A 191 4.73 -21.95 -5.43
CA SER A 191 3.44 -21.51 -5.97
C SER A 191 2.41 -21.42 -4.84
N ASN A 192 1.83 -20.24 -4.66
CA ASN A 192 0.69 -20.03 -3.76
C ASN A 192 -0.53 -19.69 -4.64
N PRO A 193 -1.57 -20.55 -4.69
CA PRO A 193 -2.75 -20.28 -5.51
C PRO A 193 -3.64 -19.15 -4.95
N ASN A 194 -3.42 -18.74 -3.70
CA ASN A 194 -4.22 -17.70 -3.06
C ASN A 194 -3.48 -16.35 -3.16
N GLU A 195 -3.79 -15.57 -4.17
CA GLU A 195 -3.37 -14.16 -4.26
C GLU A 195 -4.17 -13.35 -3.25
N VAL A 196 -3.54 -12.97 -2.13
CA VAL A 196 -4.20 -12.22 -1.06
C VAL A 196 -4.27 -10.73 -1.38
N ALA A 197 -3.26 -10.19 -2.06
CA ALA A 197 -3.10 -8.75 -2.27
C ALA A 197 -3.77 -8.21 -3.55
N ARG A 198 -4.98 -8.69 -3.84
CA ARG A 198 -5.80 -8.23 -4.97
C ARG A 198 -6.17 -6.75 -4.88
N ALA A 199 -6.67 -6.19 -5.97
CA ALA A 199 -7.25 -4.84 -5.96
C ALA A 199 -8.39 -4.75 -4.92
N VAL A 200 -8.41 -3.62 -4.19
CA VAL A 200 -9.46 -3.32 -3.20
C VAL A 200 -10.71 -2.87 -3.93
N ASN A 201 -11.84 -3.44 -3.59
CA ASN A 201 -13.14 -3.02 -4.08
C ASN A 201 -13.98 -2.37 -2.98
N GLN A 202 -15.10 -1.80 -3.34
CA GLN A 202 -15.96 -1.08 -2.40
C GLN A 202 -16.49 -1.97 -1.25
N HIS A 203 -16.77 -3.26 -1.51
CA HIS A 203 -17.23 -4.19 -0.46
C HIS A 203 -16.16 -4.45 0.60
N ASP A 204 -14.88 -4.35 0.25
CA ASP A 204 -13.77 -4.52 1.20
C ASP A 204 -13.71 -3.41 2.25
N LEU A 205 -14.32 -2.26 1.97
CA LEU A 205 -14.29 -1.07 2.81
C LEU A 205 -15.46 -0.98 3.79
N HIS A 206 -16.50 -1.81 3.65
CA HIS A 206 -17.68 -1.76 4.51
C HIS A 206 -17.43 -2.35 5.90
N ILE A 207 -17.87 -1.64 6.94
CA ILE A 207 -17.97 -2.16 8.29
C ILE A 207 -19.15 -3.15 8.35
N ARG A 208 -18.86 -4.38 8.78
CA ARG A 208 -19.84 -5.47 8.91
C ARG A 208 -19.90 -5.93 10.37
N TRP A 209 -20.83 -5.37 11.12
CA TRP A 209 -20.94 -5.54 12.57
C TRP A 209 -21.07 -7.00 13.01
N ASN A 210 -21.79 -7.82 12.24
CA ASN A 210 -22.13 -9.21 12.55
C ASN A 210 -21.01 -10.24 12.28
N VAL A 211 -19.91 -9.82 11.65
CA VAL A 211 -18.81 -10.74 11.28
C VAL A 211 -17.41 -10.21 11.60
N GLN A 212 -17.30 -8.93 12.02
CA GLN A 212 -16.01 -8.32 12.30
C GLN A 212 -15.83 -8.08 13.81
N THR A 213 -14.67 -8.44 14.30
CA THR A 213 -14.21 -8.09 15.65
C THR A 213 -13.85 -6.60 15.74
N SER A 214 -13.74 -6.10 16.95
CA SER A 214 -13.26 -4.72 17.20
C SER A 214 -11.91 -4.43 16.54
N ARG A 215 -10.99 -5.37 16.61
CA ARG A 215 -9.65 -5.24 16.00
C ARG A 215 -9.72 -5.26 14.46
N GLU A 216 -10.53 -6.11 13.87
CA GLU A 216 -10.73 -6.17 12.42
C GLU A 216 -11.36 -4.89 11.86
N ILE A 217 -12.29 -4.25 12.61
CA ILE A 217 -12.85 -2.96 12.20
C ILE A 217 -11.81 -1.85 12.31
N VAL A 218 -11.04 -1.79 13.39
CA VAL A 218 -9.96 -0.80 13.54
C VAL A 218 -8.91 -0.97 12.42
N ASN A 219 -8.53 -2.20 12.08
CA ASN A 219 -7.61 -2.47 10.98
C ASN A 219 -8.20 -2.06 9.62
N LEU A 220 -9.51 -2.29 9.40
CA LEU A 220 -10.22 -1.82 8.21
C LEU A 220 -10.16 -0.29 8.11
N VAL A 221 -10.44 0.41 9.20
CA VAL A 221 -10.37 1.88 9.27
C VAL A 221 -8.96 2.37 8.93
N ARG A 222 -7.92 1.77 9.53
CA ARG A 222 -6.52 2.11 9.25
C ARG A 222 -6.12 1.87 7.80
N ALA A 223 -6.49 0.72 7.25
CA ALA A 223 -6.18 0.34 5.87
C ALA A 223 -6.96 1.20 4.84
N GLY A 224 -8.19 1.61 5.16
CA GLY A 224 -9.01 2.47 4.29
C GLY A 224 -8.64 3.95 4.35
N ASN A 225 -7.96 4.40 5.41
CA ASN A 225 -7.60 5.79 5.62
C ASN A 225 -6.23 6.08 4.96
N HIS A 226 -6.05 7.05 4.20
CA HIS A 226 -6.87 8.11 3.59
C HIS A 226 -7.18 7.75 2.13
N ASP A 227 -6.42 6.84 1.51
CA ASP A 227 -6.41 6.55 0.07
C ASP A 227 -7.76 6.07 -0.47
N PHE A 228 -8.55 5.38 0.37
CA PHE A 228 -9.90 4.91 0.03
C PHE A 228 -11.01 5.75 0.69
N GLY A 229 -10.65 6.86 1.32
CA GLY A 229 -11.59 7.74 2.01
C GLY A 229 -12.02 7.26 3.38
N GLY A 230 -11.53 6.12 3.88
CA GLY A 230 -11.87 5.52 5.18
C GLY A 230 -12.69 4.24 5.08
N ALA A 231 -13.11 3.68 6.22
CA ALA A 231 -14.02 2.55 6.26
C ALA A 231 -15.48 3.04 6.14
N MET A 232 -16.27 2.37 5.33
CA MET A 232 -17.65 2.76 5.03
C MET A 232 -18.60 2.29 6.14
N LEU A 233 -19.32 3.22 6.74
CA LEU A 233 -20.32 3.01 7.76
C LEU A 233 -21.71 3.26 7.16
N SER A 234 -22.55 2.22 7.08
CA SER A 234 -23.95 2.36 6.68
C SER A 234 -24.79 2.93 7.82
N LEU A 235 -25.61 3.91 7.51
CA LEU A 235 -26.44 4.67 8.43
C LEU A 235 -27.87 4.83 7.87
N PRO A 236 -28.88 5.19 8.70
CA PRO A 236 -30.25 5.38 8.23
C PRO A 236 -30.37 6.35 7.04
N ASN A 237 -29.55 7.38 7.03
CA ASN A 237 -29.62 8.48 6.06
C ASN A 237 -28.49 8.42 5.00
N GLY A 238 -27.82 7.28 4.82
CA GLY A 238 -26.79 7.12 3.81
C GLY A 238 -25.51 6.45 4.34
N VAL A 239 -24.37 6.82 3.77
CA VAL A 239 -23.07 6.26 4.12
C VAL A 239 -22.15 7.38 4.63
N ALA A 240 -21.47 7.12 5.73
CA ALA A 240 -20.35 7.95 6.22
C ALA A 240 -19.05 7.15 6.17
N ASN A 241 -17.94 7.86 6.17
CA ASN A 241 -16.61 7.25 6.18
C ASN A 241 -15.95 7.41 7.55
N VAL A 242 -15.58 6.30 8.17
CA VAL A 242 -14.83 6.30 9.43
C VAL A 242 -13.35 6.42 9.11
N LEU A 243 -12.74 7.50 9.60
CA LEU A 243 -11.32 7.77 9.40
C LEU A 243 -10.47 7.30 10.58
N GLN A 244 -11.02 7.31 11.79
CA GLN A 244 -10.34 6.82 12.99
C GLN A 244 -11.32 6.10 13.89
N ALA A 245 -10.87 4.98 14.46
CA ALA A 245 -11.58 4.20 15.46
C ALA A 245 -10.59 3.55 16.42
N SER A 246 -11.02 3.38 17.67
CA SER A 246 -10.26 2.74 18.73
C SER A 246 -10.98 1.51 19.24
N ALA A 247 -10.26 0.38 19.37
CA ALA A 247 -10.81 -0.82 20.00
C ALA A 247 -10.96 -0.61 21.50
N MET A 248 -12.02 -1.15 22.05
CA MET A 248 -12.32 -1.10 23.48
C MET A 248 -12.26 -2.51 24.06
N GLU A 249 -11.75 -2.62 25.27
CA GLU A 249 -11.83 -3.86 26.03
C GLU A 249 -13.04 -3.77 26.97
N THR A 250 -14.15 -4.38 26.56
CA THR A 250 -15.37 -4.42 27.38
C THR A 250 -16.09 -5.75 27.18
N SER A 251 -16.63 -6.28 28.28
CA SER A 251 -17.46 -7.49 28.25
C SER A 251 -18.93 -7.08 28.34
N LEU A 252 -19.62 -7.17 27.21
CA LEU A 252 -21.03 -6.79 27.07
C LEU A 252 -21.86 -8.03 26.70
N VAL A 253 -22.41 -8.67 27.72
CA VAL A 253 -23.29 -9.82 27.56
C VAL A 253 -24.74 -9.36 27.33
N GLY A 254 -25.42 -9.94 26.34
CA GLY A 254 -26.82 -9.65 26.06
C GLY A 254 -27.08 -8.38 25.27
N VAL A 255 -26.05 -7.67 24.81
CA VAL A 255 -26.19 -6.52 23.91
C VAL A 255 -25.99 -6.97 22.47
N GLU A 256 -26.90 -6.58 21.58
CA GLU A 256 -26.86 -6.91 20.16
C GLU A 256 -25.69 -6.23 19.46
N VAL A 257 -25.03 -6.91 18.54
CA VAL A 257 -23.96 -6.32 17.71
C VAL A 257 -24.50 -5.16 16.87
N GLY A 258 -23.67 -4.14 16.65
CA GLY A 258 -24.09 -2.92 15.95
C GLY A 258 -24.93 -1.96 16.81
N SER A 259 -25.24 -2.29 18.07
CA SER A 259 -25.93 -1.35 18.97
C SER A 259 -25.01 -0.23 19.42
N ILE A 260 -25.52 0.99 19.40
CA ILE A 260 -24.86 2.17 19.99
C ILE A 260 -24.92 2.04 21.51
N LEU A 261 -23.76 2.02 22.16
CA LEU A 261 -23.62 1.83 23.59
C LEU A 261 -23.64 3.17 24.36
N GLU A 262 -22.87 4.11 23.86
CA GLU A 262 -22.71 5.43 24.48
C GLU A 262 -22.40 6.48 23.43
N ILE A 263 -22.89 7.70 23.66
CA ILE A 263 -22.56 8.90 22.89
C ILE A 263 -22.19 9.99 23.89
N SER A 264 -20.92 10.30 24.02
CA SER A 264 -20.45 11.33 24.95
C SER A 264 -19.26 12.12 24.40
N PRO A 265 -19.05 13.37 24.88
CA PRO A 265 -17.89 14.17 24.49
C PRO A 265 -16.55 13.52 24.86
N GLN A 266 -16.54 12.69 25.91
CA GLN A 266 -15.35 12.05 26.45
C GLN A 266 -15.00 10.77 25.72
N HIS A 267 -16.02 9.98 25.33
CA HIS A 267 -15.82 8.62 24.79
C HIS A 267 -16.25 8.47 23.33
N GLY A 268 -16.72 9.56 22.68
CA GLY A 268 -17.12 9.53 21.28
C GLY A 268 -18.43 8.79 21.02
N LEU A 269 -18.50 8.07 19.92
CA LEU A 269 -19.60 7.22 19.52
C LEU A 269 -19.16 5.75 19.66
N GLN A 270 -19.64 5.10 20.72
CA GLN A 270 -19.29 3.70 21.01
C GLN A 270 -20.32 2.74 20.42
N VAL A 271 -19.84 1.71 19.74
CA VAL A 271 -20.69 0.71 19.06
C VAL A 271 -20.22 -0.70 19.39
N LYS A 272 -21.17 -1.59 19.71
CA LYS A 272 -20.96 -3.01 19.99
C LYS A 272 -20.48 -3.73 18.73
N THR A 273 -19.38 -4.45 18.84
CA THR A 273 -18.83 -5.32 17.79
C THR A 273 -19.08 -6.79 18.11
N LEU A 274 -18.61 -7.71 17.26
CA LEU A 274 -18.79 -9.15 17.46
C LEU A 274 -18.23 -9.62 18.82
N ASP A 275 -17.06 -9.15 19.20
CA ASP A 275 -16.32 -9.57 20.41
C ASP A 275 -16.40 -8.57 21.56
N SER A 276 -16.32 -7.28 21.25
CA SER A 276 -16.21 -6.21 22.25
C SER A 276 -16.95 -4.96 21.79
N ALA A 277 -16.28 -3.83 21.69
CA ALA A 277 -16.79 -2.57 21.16
C ALA A 277 -15.67 -1.76 20.49
N ILE A 278 -16.07 -0.76 19.72
CA ILE A 278 -15.17 0.29 19.23
C ILE A 278 -15.70 1.67 19.63
N SER A 279 -14.78 2.63 19.80
CA SER A 279 -15.09 4.04 19.69
C SER A 279 -14.86 4.48 18.25
N ILE A 280 -15.84 5.11 17.63
CA ILE A 280 -15.68 5.82 16.36
C ILE A 280 -15.23 7.23 16.70
N ASP A 281 -13.96 7.51 16.38
CA ASP A 281 -13.31 8.74 16.85
C ASP A 281 -13.46 9.89 15.84
N VAL A 282 -13.31 9.59 14.54
CA VAL A 282 -13.41 10.58 13.45
C VAL A 282 -14.23 10.01 12.30
N ILE A 283 -15.20 10.80 11.86
CA ILE A 283 -16.10 10.51 10.72
C ILE A 283 -15.99 11.63 9.68
N ALA A 284 -15.93 11.25 8.42
CA ALA A 284 -16.04 12.15 7.28
C ALA A 284 -17.34 11.92 6.54
N THR A 285 -17.98 13.01 6.12
CA THR A 285 -19.18 13.05 5.28
C THR A 285 -19.03 14.14 4.22
N GLN A 286 -20.00 14.26 3.33
CA GLN A 286 -20.04 15.40 2.40
C GLN A 286 -20.15 16.78 3.09
N GLN A 287 -20.62 16.80 4.34
CA GLN A 287 -20.78 18.03 5.14
C GLN A 287 -19.51 18.43 5.91
N GLY A 288 -18.53 17.55 6.00
CA GLY A 288 -17.27 17.81 6.70
C GLY A 288 -16.74 16.62 7.49
N VAL A 289 -15.73 16.91 8.32
CA VAL A 289 -15.09 15.93 9.21
C VAL A 289 -15.44 16.28 10.66
N PHE A 290 -15.91 15.29 11.39
CA PHE A 290 -16.45 15.44 12.75
C PHE A 290 -15.87 14.41 13.70
N SER A 291 -15.84 14.71 15.01
CA SER A 291 -15.71 13.64 16.00
C SER A 291 -16.96 12.77 16.01
N GLY A 292 -16.82 11.49 16.40
CA GLY A 292 -17.95 10.57 16.50
C GLY A 292 -19.12 11.13 17.33
N TYR A 293 -18.80 11.80 18.47
CA TYR A 293 -19.80 12.47 19.29
C TYR A 293 -20.58 13.55 18.51
N ARG A 294 -19.89 14.48 17.87
CA ARG A 294 -20.54 15.59 17.14
C ARG A 294 -21.38 15.08 15.99
N TYR A 295 -20.84 14.10 15.27
CA TYR A 295 -21.58 13.47 14.17
C TYR A 295 -22.86 12.80 14.67
N ALA A 296 -22.79 12.02 15.75
CA ALA A 296 -23.95 11.35 16.34
C ALA A 296 -25.07 12.34 16.71
N GLN A 297 -24.70 13.48 17.34
CA GLN A 297 -25.65 14.55 17.66
C GLN A 297 -26.30 15.14 16.39
N MET A 298 -25.53 15.41 15.34
CA MET A 298 -26.04 15.96 14.08
C MET A 298 -26.94 14.96 13.34
N ALA A 299 -26.61 13.69 13.41
CA ALA A 299 -27.34 12.61 12.74
C ALA A 299 -28.58 12.12 13.52
N GLY A 300 -28.82 12.64 14.75
CA GLY A 300 -29.91 12.22 15.59
C GLY A 300 -29.78 10.77 16.07
N LEU A 301 -28.55 10.32 16.31
CA LEU A 301 -28.29 8.98 16.85
C LEU A 301 -28.41 9.01 18.36
N ASP A 302 -28.99 7.95 18.93
CA ASP A 302 -29.14 7.76 20.38
C ASP A 302 -28.60 6.40 20.82
N ALA A 303 -28.19 6.32 22.10
CA ALA A 303 -27.80 5.05 22.71
C ALA A 303 -28.96 4.04 22.64
N GLY A 304 -28.66 2.80 22.34
CA GLY A 304 -29.63 1.72 22.12
C GLY A 304 -30.11 1.58 20.66
N MET A 305 -29.85 2.55 19.78
CA MET A 305 -30.10 2.38 18.34
C MET A 305 -29.18 1.32 17.76
N SER A 306 -29.67 0.55 16.77
CA SER A 306 -28.91 -0.46 16.05
C SER A 306 -28.46 0.05 14.68
N LEU A 307 -27.16 -0.06 14.39
CA LEU A 307 -26.57 0.21 13.07
C LEU A 307 -26.61 -1.04 12.16
N LEU A 308 -26.98 -2.21 12.70
CA LEU A 308 -27.03 -3.46 11.94
C LEU A 308 -28.09 -3.44 10.85
N GLN A 309 -29.26 -2.85 11.12
CA GLN A 309 -30.40 -2.83 10.20
C GLN A 309 -30.14 -2.03 8.90
N HIS A 310 -29.09 -1.21 8.88
CA HIS A 310 -28.74 -0.39 7.73
C HIS A 310 -27.64 -1.01 6.86
N ALA A 311 -26.97 -2.07 7.34
CA ALA A 311 -25.95 -2.79 6.59
C ALA A 311 -26.52 -3.64 5.43
N SER A 312 -27.80 -4.01 5.49
CA SER A 312 -28.48 -4.88 4.52
C SER A 312 -28.93 -4.16 3.23
N ALA A 313 -28.80 -2.84 3.14
CA ALA A 313 -29.25 -2.06 1.98
C ALA A 313 -28.20 -1.95 0.86
N CYS A 314 -27.03 -2.56 1.01
CA CYS A 314 -25.90 -2.49 0.09
C CYS A 314 -25.47 -3.86 -0.50
N GLU A 315 -26.36 -4.89 -0.46
CA GLU A 315 -26.18 -6.16 -1.17
C GLU A 315 -26.67 -6.10 -2.62
#